data_dd37106928fb3c1b8cb78966a6e7aed0
#
_entry.id   dd37106928fb3c1b8cb78966a6e7aed0
#
_cell.length_a   1.000
_cell.length_b   1.000
_cell.length_c   1.000
_cell.angle_alpha   90.00
_cell.angle_beta   90.00
_cell.angle_gamma   90.00
#
_symmetry.space_group_name_H-M   'P 1'
#
loop_
_entity.id
_entity.type
_entity.pdbx_description
1 polymer ?
#
loop_
_entity_poly.entity_id
_entity_poly.type
_entity_poly.pdbx_seq_one_letter_code
_entity_poly.pdbx_strand_id
1 'polypeptide(L)'
;MHRKLEVVNYHSRTSARGNDYIVLDGKRLINFSSNDYLGLSKHKKLINSSKNWTENYGTSLSSSRFISGNFEKINSIEKLISQYTSAEKSLIFGGGFLMNSTLIPTLTDNNLGQKSKYSIFSDKLNHASINYGCFLTRQKTFRYNHLDLNHLEVLLKKSNKDTPRIIISEILFSMDGDIVDLNGLRYLAEKFNTLLYLDEAHSVGVFGKKGFGLASSMKYEKEIVVGTF
;
A
#
# COMPACT_ATOMS: atom_id res chain seq x y z
N MET A 1 -3.22 23.80 -11.47
CA MET A 1 -1.91 23.61 -12.12
C MET A 1 -2.00 22.42 -13.05
N HIS A 2 -2.04 22.61 -14.36
CA HIS A 2 -2.04 21.48 -15.31
C HIS A 2 -0.60 20.95 -15.40
N ARG A 3 -0.34 19.77 -14.83
CA ARG A 3 0.95 19.08 -15.05
C ARG A 3 0.96 18.55 -16.48
N LYS A 4 1.90 19.01 -17.29
CA LYS A 4 2.15 18.46 -18.61
C LYS A 4 2.87 17.12 -18.43
N LEU A 5 2.34 16.07 -19.08
CA LEU A 5 3.04 14.79 -19.13
C LEU A 5 4.22 14.92 -20.08
N GLU A 6 5.42 14.72 -19.60
CA GLU A 6 6.63 14.74 -20.40
C GLU A 6 7.05 13.32 -20.75
N VAL A 7 7.50 13.12 -21.99
CA VAL A 7 8.01 11.83 -22.45
C VAL A 7 9.46 11.69 -22.04
N VAL A 8 9.74 10.72 -21.20
CA VAL A 8 11.08 10.42 -20.73
C VAL A 8 11.64 9.22 -21.49
N ASN A 9 12.79 9.38 -22.13
CA ASN A 9 13.49 8.28 -22.78
C ASN A 9 14.45 7.59 -21.82
N TYR A 10 14.16 6.34 -21.51
CA TYR A 10 15.04 5.49 -20.72
C TYR A 10 16.12 4.84 -21.62
N HIS A 11 17.29 5.43 -21.70
CA HIS A 11 18.42 4.78 -22.36
C HIS A 11 19.07 3.79 -21.40
N SER A 12 18.79 2.50 -21.63
CA SER A 12 19.40 1.39 -20.89
C SER A 12 20.78 1.08 -21.46
N ARG A 13 21.80 1.81 -21.10
CA ARG A 13 23.17 1.31 -21.26
C ARG A 13 23.77 1.04 -19.89
N THR A 14 23.75 -0.26 -19.54
CA THR A 14 24.75 -0.96 -18.73
C THR A 14 25.30 -0.22 -17.52
N SER A 15 24.50 -0.06 -16.46
CA SER A 15 25.08 -0.22 -15.14
C SER A 15 24.35 -1.37 -14.44
N ALA A 16 25.08 -2.22 -13.73
CA ALA A 16 24.56 -3.28 -12.88
C ALA A 16 23.83 -2.69 -11.64
N ARG A 17 23.64 -1.39 -11.61
CA ARG A 17 23.03 -0.58 -10.55
C ARG A 17 21.91 0.25 -11.17
N GLY A 18 20.69 -0.29 -11.20
CA GLY A 18 19.42 0.43 -11.43
C GLY A 18 19.33 1.52 -12.51
N ASN A 19 18.17 2.13 -12.64
CA ASN A 19 17.91 3.27 -13.52
C ASN A 19 18.34 4.60 -12.87
N ASP A 20 19.64 4.78 -12.62
CA ASP A 20 20.12 6.00 -11.97
C ASP A 20 19.95 7.27 -12.83
N TYR A 21 19.65 7.10 -14.14
CA TYR A 21 19.61 8.21 -15.09
C TYR A 21 18.43 8.11 -16.04
N ILE A 22 17.87 9.26 -16.33
CA ILE A 22 16.89 9.50 -17.41
C ILE A 22 17.46 10.51 -18.40
N VAL A 23 16.94 10.51 -19.62
CA VAL A 23 17.24 11.55 -20.61
C VAL A 23 15.96 12.33 -20.86
N LEU A 24 16.01 13.63 -20.53
CA LEU A 24 14.94 14.58 -20.78
C LEU A 24 15.51 15.73 -21.63
N ASP A 25 14.88 16.03 -22.76
CA ASP A 25 15.32 17.05 -23.72
C ASP A 25 16.81 16.93 -24.10
N GLY A 26 17.30 15.70 -24.32
CA GLY A 26 18.67 15.42 -24.65
C GLY A 26 19.67 15.52 -23.47
N LYS A 27 19.22 15.93 -22.29
CA LYS A 27 20.04 16.04 -21.09
C LYS A 27 19.94 14.79 -20.23
N ARG A 28 21.10 14.31 -19.76
CA ARG A 28 21.15 13.20 -18.80
C ARG A 28 20.97 13.71 -17.38
N LEU A 29 19.93 13.20 -16.70
CA LEU A 29 19.55 13.60 -15.34
C LEU A 29 19.57 12.40 -14.40
N ILE A 30 19.95 12.59 -13.15
CA ILE A 30 19.80 11.56 -12.11
C ILE A 30 18.30 11.43 -11.79
N ASN A 31 17.83 10.19 -11.72
CA ASN A 31 16.42 9.90 -11.51
C ASN A 31 16.09 9.70 -10.04
N PHE A 32 15.72 10.76 -9.35
CA PHE A 32 15.23 10.71 -7.98
C PHE A 32 13.71 10.46 -7.86
N SER A 33 13.00 10.34 -8.99
CA SER A 33 11.55 10.14 -9.01
C SER A 33 11.13 8.68 -9.24
N SER A 34 12.12 7.76 -9.27
CA SER A 34 11.86 6.33 -9.49
C SER A 34 11.43 5.64 -8.19
N ASN A 35 10.42 4.78 -8.28
CA ASN A 35 10.05 3.85 -7.20
C ASN A 35 10.89 2.55 -7.23
N ASP A 36 11.82 2.40 -8.17
CA ASP A 36 12.76 1.29 -8.25
C ASP A 36 13.91 1.47 -7.24
N TYR A 37 13.57 1.56 -5.96
CA TYR A 37 14.49 1.90 -4.87
C TYR A 37 15.69 0.98 -4.76
N LEU A 38 15.54 -0.29 -5.11
CA LEU A 38 16.57 -1.32 -5.04
C LEU A 38 17.19 -1.63 -6.42
N GLY A 39 16.76 -0.95 -7.49
CA GLY A 39 17.25 -1.20 -8.84
C GLY A 39 16.89 -2.60 -9.37
N LEU A 40 15.79 -3.18 -8.90
CA LEU A 40 15.40 -4.55 -9.22
C LEU A 40 14.73 -4.70 -10.59
N SER A 41 14.25 -3.62 -11.19
CA SER A 41 13.55 -3.66 -12.48
C SER A 41 14.36 -4.31 -13.61
N LYS A 42 15.69 -4.27 -13.51
CA LYS A 42 16.64 -4.88 -14.49
C LYS A 42 17.44 -6.05 -13.93
N HIS A 43 17.04 -6.57 -12.79
CA HIS A 43 17.76 -7.67 -12.17
C HIS A 43 17.59 -8.96 -12.97
N LYS A 44 18.69 -9.55 -13.43
CA LYS A 44 18.69 -10.71 -14.37
C LYS A 44 17.84 -11.89 -13.89
N LYS A 45 17.87 -12.21 -12.58
CA LYS A 45 17.07 -13.31 -12.05
C LYS A 45 15.57 -13.01 -12.17
N LEU A 46 15.14 -11.75 -11.92
CA LEU A 46 13.74 -11.37 -12.05
C LEU A 46 13.28 -11.41 -13.50
N ILE A 47 14.09 -10.88 -14.43
CA ILE A 47 13.82 -10.95 -15.87
C ILE A 47 13.68 -12.40 -16.33
N ASN A 48 14.62 -13.28 -15.94
CA ASN A 48 14.58 -14.68 -16.32
C ASN A 48 13.37 -15.41 -15.70
N SER A 49 13.05 -15.10 -14.44
CA SER A 49 11.86 -15.64 -13.77
C SER A 49 10.57 -15.20 -14.47
N SER A 50 10.48 -13.93 -14.88
CA SER A 50 9.34 -13.41 -15.63
C SER A 50 9.16 -14.09 -17.00
N LYS A 51 10.27 -14.29 -17.76
CA LYS A 51 10.24 -15.04 -19.02
C LYS A 51 9.75 -16.46 -18.82
N ASN A 52 10.34 -17.17 -17.86
CA ASN A 52 9.95 -18.55 -17.54
C ASN A 52 8.47 -18.64 -17.08
N TRP A 53 8.00 -17.65 -16.33
CA TRP A 53 6.59 -17.57 -15.96
C TRP A 53 5.70 -17.41 -17.19
N THR A 54 6.04 -16.49 -18.08
CA THR A 54 5.29 -16.21 -19.30
C THR A 54 5.25 -17.44 -20.22
N GLU A 55 6.36 -18.16 -20.35
CA GLU A 55 6.43 -19.38 -21.14
C GLU A 55 5.52 -20.50 -20.59
N ASN A 56 5.43 -20.64 -19.26
CA ASN A 56 4.67 -21.73 -18.63
C ASN A 56 3.20 -21.40 -18.36
N TYR A 57 2.86 -20.13 -18.10
CA TYR A 57 1.53 -19.74 -17.67
C TYR A 57 0.86 -18.69 -18.56
N GLY A 58 1.57 -18.21 -19.60
CA GLY A 58 1.08 -17.16 -20.48
C GLY A 58 1.20 -15.76 -19.87
N THR A 59 0.57 -14.78 -20.53
CA THR A 59 0.65 -13.36 -20.18
C THR A 59 -0.54 -12.87 -19.35
N SER A 60 -1.49 -13.75 -19.05
CA SER A 60 -2.74 -13.40 -18.37
C SER A 60 -3.27 -14.58 -17.58
N LEU A 61 -4.00 -14.29 -16.49
CA LEU A 61 -4.76 -15.31 -15.77
C LEU A 61 -6.03 -15.76 -16.54
N SER A 62 -6.37 -15.07 -17.61
CA SER A 62 -7.50 -15.34 -18.54
C SER A 62 -8.89 -15.36 -17.89
N SER A 63 -8.99 -15.22 -16.58
CA SER A 63 -10.23 -15.20 -15.81
C SER A 63 -10.03 -14.57 -14.43
N SER A 64 -11.13 -14.24 -13.76
CA SER A 64 -11.06 -13.85 -12.35
C SER A 64 -10.59 -15.02 -11.48
N ARG A 65 -9.92 -14.72 -10.38
CA ARG A 65 -9.45 -15.71 -9.39
C ARG A 65 -10.61 -16.55 -8.81
N PHE A 66 -11.79 -15.98 -8.74
CA PHE A 66 -12.97 -16.65 -8.19
C PHE A 66 -13.54 -17.74 -9.13
N ILE A 67 -13.25 -17.64 -10.43
CA ILE A 67 -13.74 -18.59 -11.44
C ILE A 67 -12.65 -19.62 -11.76
N SER A 68 -11.70 -19.28 -12.62
CA SER A 68 -10.64 -20.18 -13.09
C SER A 68 -9.24 -19.56 -13.13
N GLY A 69 -9.10 -18.30 -12.76
CA GLY A 69 -7.81 -17.57 -12.78
C GLY A 69 -6.99 -17.69 -11.49
N ASN A 70 -7.29 -18.63 -10.59
CA ASN A 70 -6.53 -18.80 -9.35
C ASN A 70 -5.49 -19.92 -9.48
N PHE A 71 -4.30 -19.58 -9.87
CA PHE A 71 -3.20 -20.55 -10.02
C PHE A 71 -2.58 -20.89 -8.67
N GLU A 72 -2.17 -22.15 -8.51
CA GLU A 72 -1.50 -22.64 -7.30
C GLU A 72 -0.28 -21.79 -6.90
N LYS A 73 0.46 -21.28 -7.90
CA LYS A 73 1.61 -20.43 -7.67
C LYS A 73 1.27 -19.11 -6.98
N ILE A 74 0.10 -18.54 -7.28
CA ILE A 74 -0.38 -17.31 -6.61
C ILE A 74 -0.63 -17.61 -5.13
N ASN A 75 -1.32 -18.71 -4.83
CA ASN A 75 -1.56 -19.15 -3.45
C ASN A 75 -0.24 -19.41 -2.70
N SER A 76 0.76 -19.97 -3.38
CA SER A 76 2.10 -20.20 -2.81
C SER A 76 2.79 -18.88 -2.44
N ILE A 77 2.68 -17.84 -3.29
CA ILE A 77 3.25 -16.52 -3.04
C ILE A 77 2.52 -15.85 -1.88
N GLU A 78 1.18 -15.90 -1.85
CA GLU A 78 0.40 -15.37 -0.73
C GLU A 78 0.79 -16.03 0.60
N LYS A 79 0.91 -17.34 0.64
CA LYS A 79 1.40 -18.06 1.82
C LYS A 79 2.80 -17.61 2.24
N LEU A 80 3.69 -17.40 1.28
CA LEU A 80 5.05 -16.92 1.55
C LEU A 80 5.03 -15.50 2.15
N ILE A 81 4.28 -14.58 1.56
CA ILE A 81 4.13 -13.21 2.07
C ILE A 81 3.60 -13.23 3.50
N SER A 82 2.53 -13.98 3.78
CA SER A 82 1.95 -14.04 5.13
C SER A 82 2.95 -14.60 6.16
N GLN A 83 3.78 -15.58 5.79
CA GLN A 83 4.84 -16.10 6.67
C GLN A 83 5.91 -15.05 7.00
N TYR A 84 6.34 -14.28 6.01
CA TYR A 84 7.38 -13.26 6.22
C TYR A 84 6.90 -12.01 6.93
N THR A 85 5.64 -11.62 6.71
CA THR A 85 5.03 -10.47 7.37
C THR A 85 4.38 -10.81 8.71
N SER A 86 4.38 -12.10 9.10
CA SER A 86 3.68 -12.61 10.28
C SER A 86 2.16 -12.31 10.25
N ALA A 87 1.59 -12.11 9.09
CA ALA A 87 0.16 -11.95 8.88
C ALA A 87 -0.54 -13.32 8.90
N GLU A 88 -1.79 -13.37 9.32
CA GLU A 88 -2.59 -14.60 9.29
C GLU A 88 -2.80 -15.08 7.85
N LYS A 89 -3.10 -14.16 6.95
CA LYS A 89 -3.28 -14.39 5.51
C LYS A 89 -2.81 -13.20 4.71
N SER A 90 -2.52 -13.42 3.43
CA SER A 90 -2.28 -12.35 2.46
C SER A 90 -3.10 -12.56 1.19
N LEU A 91 -3.34 -11.50 0.45
CA LEU A 91 -4.07 -11.49 -0.80
C LEU A 91 -3.39 -10.57 -1.82
N ILE A 92 -3.16 -11.07 -3.03
CA ILE A 92 -2.53 -10.31 -4.12
C ILE A 92 -3.60 -9.61 -4.96
N PHE A 93 -3.39 -8.31 -5.21
CA PHE A 93 -4.18 -7.46 -6.10
C PHE A 93 -3.36 -7.07 -7.34
N GLY A 94 -4.05 -6.63 -8.39
CA GLY A 94 -3.42 -6.19 -9.64
C GLY A 94 -2.70 -4.83 -9.55
N GLY A 95 -2.77 -4.13 -8.43
CA GLY A 95 -2.06 -2.87 -8.19
C GLY A 95 -2.55 -2.13 -6.95
N GLY A 96 -1.68 -1.29 -6.36
CA GLY A 96 -1.95 -0.59 -5.10
C GLY A 96 -3.14 0.39 -5.18
N PHE A 97 -3.27 1.10 -6.32
CA PHE A 97 -4.42 1.99 -6.51
C PHE A 97 -5.74 1.21 -6.49
N LEU A 98 -5.82 0.11 -7.24
CA LEU A 98 -7.00 -0.76 -7.28
C LEU A 98 -7.28 -1.33 -5.89
N MET A 99 -6.25 -1.79 -5.19
CA MET A 99 -6.36 -2.33 -3.84
C MET A 99 -6.97 -1.30 -2.88
N ASN A 100 -6.40 -0.11 -2.74
CA ASN A 100 -6.91 0.93 -1.84
C ASN A 100 -8.33 1.37 -2.21
N SER A 101 -8.63 1.53 -3.51
CA SER A 101 -9.95 1.97 -3.99
C SER A 101 -11.04 0.92 -3.86
N THR A 102 -10.72 -0.35 -3.70
CA THR A 102 -11.69 -1.43 -3.51
C THR A 102 -11.73 -1.94 -2.08
N LEU A 103 -10.59 -2.11 -1.42
CA LEU A 103 -10.52 -2.69 -0.08
C LEU A 103 -11.11 -1.74 0.98
N ILE A 104 -10.78 -0.45 0.94
CA ILE A 104 -11.32 0.52 1.90
C ILE A 104 -12.86 0.59 1.86
N PRO A 105 -13.51 0.71 0.69
CA PRO A 105 -14.96 0.61 0.62
C PRO A 105 -15.50 -0.73 1.13
N THR A 106 -14.87 -1.85 0.76
CA THR A 106 -15.32 -3.19 1.16
C THR A 106 -15.29 -3.36 2.69
N LEU A 107 -14.22 -2.90 3.35
CA LEU A 107 -14.07 -2.98 4.81
C LEU A 107 -15.10 -2.13 5.57
N THR A 108 -15.62 -1.10 4.92
CA THR A 108 -16.59 -0.15 5.52
C THR A 108 -17.99 -0.29 4.94
N ASP A 109 -18.25 -1.34 4.13
CA ASP A 109 -19.54 -1.55 3.50
C ASP A 109 -20.57 -2.11 4.50
N ASN A 110 -21.69 -1.41 4.61
CA ASN A 110 -22.81 -1.81 5.43
C ASN A 110 -23.58 -3.03 4.88
N ASN A 111 -23.38 -3.38 3.59
CA ASN A 111 -24.10 -4.49 2.93
C ASN A 111 -23.63 -5.88 3.39
N LEU A 112 -22.50 -5.98 4.10
CA LEU A 112 -22.03 -7.22 4.73
C LEU A 112 -22.78 -7.57 6.03
N GLY A 113 -24.00 -7.04 6.20
CA GLY A 113 -24.91 -7.41 7.30
C GLY A 113 -24.80 -6.52 8.54
N GLN A 114 -23.95 -5.50 8.54
CA GLN A 114 -23.86 -4.52 9.61
C GLN A 114 -24.51 -3.20 9.19
N LYS A 115 -25.56 -2.78 9.91
CA LYS A 115 -26.25 -1.50 9.68
C LYS A 115 -25.46 -0.27 10.17
N SER A 116 -24.21 -0.42 10.58
CA SER A 116 -23.45 0.63 11.23
C SER A 116 -22.63 1.44 10.23
N LYS A 117 -22.79 2.77 10.29
CA LYS A 117 -21.94 3.71 9.56
C LYS A 117 -20.55 3.71 10.17
N TYR A 118 -19.50 3.60 9.34
CA TYR A 118 -18.13 3.75 9.80
C TYR A 118 -17.73 5.21 9.97
N SER A 119 -16.82 5.46 10.92
CA SER A 119 -16.07 6.72 11.01
C SER A 119 -14.63 6.44 10.55
N ILE A 120 -14.22 7.11 9.48
CA ILE A 120 -12.90 6.96 8.87
C ILE A 120 -12.00 8.10 9.34
N PHE A 121 -10.82 7.79 9.85
CA PHE A 121 -9.79 8.75 10.26
C PHE A 121 -8.59 8.60 9.34
N SER A 122 -8.34 9.58 8.48
CA SER A 122 -7.31 9.54 7.44
C SER A 122 -6.31 10.68 7.61
N ASP A 123 -5.01 10.37 7.50
CA ASP A 123 -4.00 11.41 7.43
C ASP A 123 -4.22 12.32 6.21
N LYS A 124 -3.97 13.61 6.37
CA LYS A 124 -4.18 14.61 5.29
C LYS A 124 -3.31 14.38 4.07
N LEU A 125 -2.13 13.80 4.24
CA LEU A 125 -1.18 13.55 3.17
C LEU A 125 -1.22 12.13 2.61
N ASN A 126 -2.15 11.30 3.06
CA ASN A 126 -2.35 9.97 2.48
C ASN A 126 -2.49 10.02 0.95
N HIS A 127 -1.97 9.01 0.29
CA HIS A 127 -1.97 8.86 -1.16
C HIS A 127 -3.35 9.03 -1.80
N ALA A 128 -3.37 9.49 -3.04
CA ALA A 128 -4.60 9.73 -3.79
C ALA A 128 -5.53 8.51 -3.87
N SER A 129 -4.98 7.29 -3.96
CA SER A 129 -5.76 6.04 -3.97
C SER A 129 -6.52 5.80 -2.66
N ILE A 130 -5.90 6.12 -1.52
CA ILE A 130 -6.55 6.06 -0.19
C ILE A 130 -7.67 7.10 -0.12
N ASN A 131 -7.37 8.35 -0.51
CA ASN A 131 -8.37 9.41 -0.54
C ASN A 131 -9.56 9.04 -1.44
N TYR A 132 -9.28 8.42 -2.59
CA TYR A 132 -10.32 7.94 -3.51
C TYR A 132 -11.11 6.77 -2.91
N GLY A 133 -10.44 5.81 -2.27
CA GLY A 133 -11.10 4.73 -1.52
C GLY A 133 -12.03 5.28 -0.44
N CYS A 134 -11.57 6.23 0.39
CA CYS A 134 -12.41 6.90 1.39
C CYS A 134 -13.62 7.60 0.77
N PHE A 135 -13.44 8.28 -0.36
CA PHE A 135 -14.54 8.94 -1.09
C PHE A 135 -15.61 7.94 -1.56
N LEU A 136 -15.19 6.79 -2.07
CA LEU A 136 -16.10 5.75 -2.56
C LEU A 136 -16.97 5.14 -1.45
N THR A 137 -16.52 5.15 -0.20
CA THR A 137 -17.28 4.61 0.93
C THR A 137 -18.57 5.39 1.22
N ARG A 138 -18.63 6.66 0.81
CA ARG A 138 -19.68 7.63 1.21
C ARG A 138 -19.84 7.75 2.73
N GLN A 139 -18.87 7.29 3.51
CA GLN A 139 -18.86 7.37 4.96
C GLN A 139 -18.23 8.69 5.43
N LYS A 140 -18.45 9.02 6.71
CA LYS A 140 -17.86 10.23 7.30
C LYS A 140 -16.36 10.05 7.46
N THR A 141 -15.57 10.85 6.72
CA THR A 141 -14.10 10.85 6.80
C THR A 141 -13.63 12.09 7.55
N PHE A 142 -12.89 11.85 8.63
CA PHE A 142 -12.21 12.86 9.43
C PHE A 142 -10.73 12.90 8.99
N ARG A 143 -10.28 14.03 8.50
CA ARG A 143 -8.88 14.20 8.08
C ARG A 143 -8.10 14.83 9.22
N TYR A 144 -7.17 14.08 9.84
CA TYR A 144 -6.28 14.62 10.85
C TYR A 144 -5.03 15.25 10.22
N ASN A 145 -4.41 16.19 10.95
CA ASN A 145 -3.19 16.83 10.49
C ASN A 145 -2.08 15.80 10.34
N HIS A 146 -1.23 16.00 9.33
CA HIS A 146 -0.16 15.08 9.00
C HIS A 146 0.72 14.77 10.22
N LEU A 147 0.89 13.48 10.52
CA LEU A 147 1.66 12.91 11.64
C LEU A 147 1.21 13.39 13.04
N ASP A 148 0.07 14.08 13.15
CA ASP A 148 -0.40 14.65 14.41
C ASP A 148 -1.33 13.67 15.16
N LEU A 149 -0.72 12.82 15.99
CA LEU A 149 -1.45 11.85 16.81
C LEU A 149 -2.34 12.53 17.88
N ASN A 150 -1.97 13.72 18.35
CA ASN A 150 -2.80 14.47 19.29
C ASN A 150 -4.09 14.92 18.62
N HIS A 151 -4.01 15.44 17.39
CA HIS A 151 -5.20 15.81 16.62
C HIS A 151 -6.04 14.57 16.30
N LEU A 152 -5.43 13.45 15.94
CA LEU A 152 -6.12 12.18 15.72
C LEU A 152 -6.88 11.76 16.99
N GLU A 153 -6.24 11.80 18.17
CA GLU A 153 -6.88 11.46 19.43
C GLU A 153 -8.07 12.35 19.75
N VAL A 154 -7.95 13.66 19.52
CA VAL A 154 -9.07 14.61 19.70
C VAL A 154 -10.25 14.25 18.80
N LEU A 155 -10.01 13.88 17.54
CA LEU A 155 -11.07 13.47 16.60
C LEU A 155 -11.72 12.16 17.03
N LEU A 156 -10.92 11.18 17.48
CA LEU A 156 -11.41 9.90 18.00
C LEU A 156 -12.30 10.08 19.24
N LYS A 157 -11.91 10.95 20.18
CA LYS A 157 -12.70 11.28 21.38
C LYS A 157 -14.05 11.92 21.04
N LYS A 158 -14.09 12.75 20.00
CA LYS A 158 -15.30 13.44 19.54
C LYS A 158 -16.23 12.56 18.68
N SER A 159 -15.74 11.43 18.18
CA SER A 159 -16.56 10.54 17.37
C SER A 159 -17.52 9.71 18.23
N ASN A 160 -18.61 9.26 17.61
CA ASN A 160 -19.55 8.37 18.29
C ASN A 160 -18.87 7.03 18.62
N LYS A 161 -18.95 6.61 19.89
CA LYS A 161 -18.32 5.37 20.39
C LYS A 161 -18.98 4.11 19.85
N ASP A 162 -20.26 4.17 19.52
CA ASP A 162 -21.05 3.04 19.01
C ASP A 162 -20.86 2.82 17.50
N THR A 163 -20.15 3.74 16.85
CA THR A 163 -19.85 3.66 15.41
C THR A 163 -18.51 2.97 15.22
N PRO A 164 -18.43 1.89 14.42
CA PRO A 164 -17.16 1.27 14.04
C PRO A 164 -16.20 2.31 13.44
N ARG A 165 -14.93 2.18 13.75
CA ARG A 165 -13.91 3.16 13.39
C ARG A 165 -12.76 2.48 12.66
N ILE A 166 -12.17 3.21 11.71
CA ILE A 166 -10.95 2.82 11.01
C ILE A 166 -9.98 4.00 10.95
N ILE A 167 -8.74 3.78 11.36
CA ILE A 167 -7.62 4.69 11.15
C ILE A 167 -6.88 4.24 9.89
N ILE A 168 -6.60 5.16 8.99
CA ILE A 168 -5.88 4.89 7.74
C ILE A 168 -4.68 5.82 7.64
N SER A 169 -3.49 5.25 7.47
CA SER A 169 -2.24 5.99 7.30
C SER A 169 -1.27 5.25 6.39
N GLU A 170 -0.49 5.99 5.61
CA GLU A 170 0.78 5.48 5.10
C GLU A 170 1.76 5.35 6.27
N ILE A 171 2.70 4.41 6.20
CA ILE A 171 3.79 4.29 7.17
C ILE A 171 4.97 5.16 6.76
N LEU A 172 5.30 5.14 5.47
CA LEU A 172 6.29 6.01 4.85
C LEU A 172 5.61 6.81 3.75
N PHE A 173 5.58 8.14 3.92
CA PHE A 173 4.94 9.04 2.97
C PHE A 173 5.88 9.36 1.80
N SER A 174 5.41 9.08 0.58
CA SER A 174 6.26 9.11 -0.63
C SER A 174 6.84 10.48 -0.98
N MET A 175 6.07 11.56 -0.73
CA MET A 175 6.46 12.90 -1.18
C MET A 175 7.45 13.57 -0.23
N ASP A 176 7.28 13.38 1.07
CA ASP A 176 8.04 14.08 2.10
C ASP A 176 9.11 13.16 2.73
N GLY A 177 8.95 11.83 2.59
CA GLY A 177 9.86 10.84 3.18
C GLY A 177 9.66 10.64 4.68
N ASP A 178 8.58 11.17 5.23
CA ASP A 178 8.27 11.09 6.65
C ASP A 178 7.77 9.69 7.03
N ILE A 179 8.17 9.25 8.22
CA ILE A 179 7.75 7.98 8.82
C ILE A 179 6.82 8.28 9.99
N VAL A 180 5.67 7.60 10.01
CA VAL A 180 4.69 7.74 11.09
C VAL A 180 5.21 7.11 12.39
N ASP A 181 4.80 7.65 13.54
CA ASP A 181 4.92 6.93 14.81
C ASP A 181 3.93 5.76 14.86
N LEU A 182 4.39 4.60 14.39
CA LEU A 182 3.59 3.39 14.31
C LEU A 182 3.14 2.90 15.69
N ASN A 183 3.97 3.08 16.73
CA ASN A 183 3.63 2.68 18.10
C ASN A 183 2.50 3.57 18.65
N GLY A 184 2.58 4.87 18.39
CA GLY A 184 1.53 5.81 18.76
C GLY A 184 0.21 5.55 18.02
N LEU A 185 0.26 5.21 16.72
CA LEU A 185 -0.94 4.80 15.97
C LEU A 185 -1.58 3.54 16.55
N ARG A 186 -0.79 2.51 16.83
CA ARG A 186 -1.26 1.25 17.41
C ARG A 186 -1.85 1.47 18.81
N TYR A 187 -1.19 2.28 19.65
CA TYR A 187 -1.72 2.65 20.95
C TYR A 187 -3.10 3.32 20.83
N LEU A 188 -3.27 4.27 19.90
CA LEU A 188 -4.56 4.91 19.69
C LEU A 188 -5.60 3.93 19.11
N ALA A 189 -5.20 3.08 18.19
CA ALA A 189 -6.09 2.07 17.61
C ALA A 189 -6.62 1.11 18.68
N GLU A 190 -5.75 0.64 19.58
CA GLU A 190 -6.11 -0.22 20.71
C GLU A 190 -7.01 0.53 21.72
N LYS A 191 -6.56 1.71 22.17
CA LYS A 191 -7.29 2.55 23.13
C LYS A 191 -8.72 2.86 22.72
N PHE A 192 -8.95 3.09 21.42
CA PHE A 192 -10.25 3.42 20.86
C PHE A 192 -10.96 2.25 20.20
N ASN A 193 -10.42 1.03 20.28
CA ASN A 193 -10.97 -0.17 19.65
C ASN A 193 -11.25 0.02 18.16
N THR A 194 -10.25 0.43 17.40
CA THR A 194 -10.33 0.86 15.99
C THR A 194 -9.62 -0.13 15.10
N LEU A 195 -10.15 -0.41 13.91
CA LEU A 195 -9.40 -1.07 12.86
C LEU A 195 -8.26 -0.14 12.40
N LEU A 196 -7.06 -0.67 12.22
CA LEU A 196 -5.90 0.06 11.72
C LEU A 196 -5.55 -0.42 10.32
N TYR A 197 -5.56 0.48 9.36
CA TYR A 197 -5.19 0.24 7.97
C TYR A 197 -3.89 0.99 7.66
N LEU A 198 -2.84 0.26 7.33
CA LEU A 198 -1.49 0.77 7.13
C LEU A 198 -1.02 0.51 5.70
N ASP A 199 -0.66 1.56 4.98
CA ASP A 199 -0.09 1.45 3.64
C ASP A 199 1.44 1.52 3.70
N GLU A 200 2.07 0.44 3.31
CA GLU A 200 3.52 0.24 3.25
C GLU A 200 4.08 0.26 1.82
N ALA A 201 3.37 0.84 0.87
CA ALA A 201 3.81 0.84 -0.55
C ALA A 201 5.24 1.35 -0.75
N HIS A 202 5.70 2.26 0.10
CA HIS A 202 7.05 2.84 0.01
C HIS A 202 8.06 2.26 1.01
N SER A 203 7.63 1.44 1.97
CA SER A 203 8.52 0.84 2.97
C SER A 203 8.84 -0.64 2.71
N VAL A 204 7.94 -1.41 2.14
CA VAL A 204 8.19 -2.80 1.76
C VAL A 204 9.30 -2.89 0.72
N GLY A 205 10.21 -3.83 0.90
CA GLY A 205 11.42 -3.97 0.09
C GLY A 205 12.61 -3.17 0.62
N VAL A 206 12.37 -2.06 1.34
CA VAL A 206 13.41 -1.10 1.76
C VAL A 206 13.65 -1.13 3.27
N PHE A 207 12.58 -1.13 4.05
CA PHE A 207 12.64 -1.04 5.51
C PHE A 207 12.16 -2.31 6.20
N GLY A 208 12.40 -2.37 7.51
CA GLY A 208 11.97 -3.46 8.36
C GLY A 208 12.86 -4.69 8.30
N LYS A 209 12.54 -5.68 9.14
CA LYS A 209 13.33 -6.93 9.21
C LYS A 209 13.25 -7.67 7.89
N LYS A 210 14.40 -7.95 7.29
CA LYS A 210 14.53 -8.59 5.97
C LYS A 210 13.82 -7.86 4.82
N GLY A 211 13.51 -6.56 4.96
CA GLY A 211 12.82 -5.77 3.96
C GLY A 211 11.30 -5.99 3.87
N PHE A 212 10.68 -6.61 4.87
CA PHE A 212 9.24 -6.88 4.84
C PHE A 212 8.36 -5.78 5.43
N GLY A 213 8.88 -4.54 5.44
CA GLY A 213 8.17 -3.38 5.92
C GLY A 213 8.29 -3.16 7.44
N LEU A 214 7.91 -1.98 7.87
CA LEU A 214 8.02 -1.55 9.26
C LEU A 214 6.95 -2.17 10.16
N ALA A 215 5.77 -2.49 9.61
CA ALA A 215 4.69 -3.13 10.34
C ALA A 215 4.95 -4.61 10.65
N SER A 216 5.84 -5.27 9.90
CA SER A 216 6.12 -6.71 10.03
C SER A 216 6.69 -7.15 11.39
N SER A 217 7.19 -6.21 12.19
CA SER A 217 7.88 -6.50 13.48
C SER A 217 6.96 -6.50 14.71
N MET A 218 5.71 -6.05 14.58
CA MET A 218 4.78 -5.89 15.70
C MET A 218 3.40 -6.41 15.31
N LYS A 219 2.65 -6.89 16.31
CA LYS A 219 1.31 -7.45 16.11
C LYS A 219 0.26 -6.59 16.78
N TYR A 220 -0.70 -6.14 16.02
CA TYR A 220 -1.97 -5.63 16.49
C TYR A 220 -3.08 -6.47 15.85
N GLU A 221 -3.98 -7.06 16.65
CA GLU A 221 -4.97 -8.03 16.17
C GLU A 221 -5.93 -7.46 15.12
N LYS A 222 -6.18 -6.13 15.15
CA LYS A 222 -7.08 -5.44 14.21
C LYS A 222 -6.31 -4.57 13.21
N GLU A 223 -5.24 -5.12 12.63
CA GLU A 223 -4.38 -4.43 11.69
C GLU A 223 -4.46 -5.04 10.30
N ILE A 224 -4.61 -4.20 9.30
CA ILE A 224 -4.50 -4.57 7.88
C ILE A 224 -3.31 -3.80 7.32
N VAL A 225 -2.35 -4.54 6.82
CA VAL A 225 -1.17 -3.97 6.17
C VAL A 225 -1.27 -4.23 4.67
N VAL A 226 -1.10 -3.20 3.90
CA VAL A 226 -1.08 -3.24 2.43
C VAL A 226 0.26 -2.72 1.94
N GLY A 227 0.72 -3.22 0.79
CA GLY A 227 1.99 -2.81 0.20
C GLY A 227 2.03 -3.10 -1.29
N THR A 228 3.02 -2.54 -1.97
CA THR A 228 3.31 -2.82 -3.39
C THR A 228 4.70 -3.40 -3.53
N PHE A 229 4.84 -4.41 -4.39
CA PHE A 229 6.10 -5.10 -4.71
C PHE A 229 6.49 -4.85 -6.16
#